data_e85810717ebed5cd0e30ff47fd1c2ea9
#
_entry.id   e85810717ebed5cd0e30ff47fd1c2ea9
#
_cell.length_a   1.000
_cell.length_b   1.000
_cell.length_c   1.000
_cell.angle_alpha   90.00
_cell.angle_beta   90.00
_cell.angle_gamma   90.00
#
_symmetry.space_group_name_H-M   'P 1'
#
loop_
_entity.id
_entity.type
_entity.pdbx_description
1 polymer ?
#
loop_
_entity_poly.entity_id
_entity_poly.type
_entity_poly.pdbx_seq_one_letter_code
_entity_poly.pdbx_strand_id
1 'polypeptide(L)'
;MSGGLPGLTRLDHIGFTVPDLEEASRFLVDVLGCEYMYTLGPFRHDDSDWMREHLNVDPRAVMRELHFFRCGGQAVFEVFEYVAPDQRTELPRNSDIGGHHVALYVDDLDVAVEYLRTNGVTVLGDPTSSRGPSEGQRWVYFLAPWGMQFELVSYPGGKAFDRRTPES
;
A
#
# COMPACT_ATOMS: atom_id res chain seq x y z
N MET A 1 14.11 16.26 25.08
CA MET A 1 14.68 15.51 23.93
C MET A 1 13.66 14.45 23.55
N SER A 2 13.06 14.53 22.37
CA SER A 2 12.11 13.52 21.88
C SER A 2 12.90 12.21 21.64
N GLY A 3 12.58 11.17 22.43
CA GLY A 3 13.22 9.85 22.32
C GLY A 3 12.69 9.06 21.11
N GLY A 4 12.91 9.55 19.91
CA GLY A 4 12.56 8.89 18.66
C GLY A 4 13.78 8.43 17.88
N LEU A 5 13.56 7.81 16.72
CA LEU A 5 14.63 7.38 15.83
C LEU A 5 15.45 8.60 15.35
N PRO A 6 16.77 8.66 15.65
CA PRO A 6 17.59 9.78 15.23
C PRO A 6 17.59 9.95 13.71
N GLY A 7 17.33 11.16 13.24
CA GLY A 7 17.34 11.49 11.81
C GLY A 7 16.08 11.09 11.03
N LEU A 8 15.04 10.56 11.66
CA LEU A 8 13.78 10.30 10.99
C LEU A 8 13.13 11.61 10.55
N THR A 9 12.95 11.79 9.23
CA THR A 9 12.37 12.99 8.64
C THR A 9 11.00 12.72 7.98
N ARG A 10 10.80 11.53 7.39
CA ARG A 10 9.58 11.16 6.67
C ARG A 10 9.48 9.64 6.47
N LEU A 11 8.28 9.18 6.11
CA LEU A 11 8.11 7.88 5.46
C LEU A 11 8.70 7.97 4.05
N ASP A 12 9.57 7.02 3.66
CA ASP A 12 10.20 7.02 2.33
C ASP A 12 9.36 6.25 1.32
N HIS A 13 9.14 4.95 1.57
CA HIS A 13 8.33 4.09 0.71
C HIS A 13 7.56 3.04 1.53
N ILE A 14 6.64 2.37 0.85
CA ILE A 14 5.93 1.19 1.36
C ILE A 14 6.26 0.05 0.42
N GLY A 15 6.92 -1.01 0.97
CA GLY A 15 7.26 -2.21 0.22
C GLY A 15 6.23 -3.32 0.41
N PHE A 16 5.86 -4.01 -0.68
CA PHE A 16 5.01 -5.19 -0.63
C PHE A 16 5.27 -6.14 -1.81
N THR A 17 5.01 -7.42 -1.59
CA THR A 17 5.19 -8.47 -2.60
C THR A 17 3.87 -8.81 -3.26
N VAL A 18 3.91 -9.01 -4.58
CA VAL A 18 2.77 -9.40 -5.40
C VAL A 18 3.06 -10.72 -6.13
N PRO A 19 2.03 -11.48 -6.52
CA PRO A 19 2.23 -12.72 -7.25
C PRO A 19 2.65 -12.50 -8.71
N ASP A 20 2.26 -11.38 -9.31
CA ASP A 20 2.50 -10.99 -10.70
C ASP A 20 2.74 -9.48 -10.77
N LEU A 21 3.97 -9.11 -11.08
CA LEU A 21 4.39 -7.70 -11.10
C LEU A 21 3.86 -6.95 -12.33
N GLU A 22 3.59 -7.65 -13.43
CA GLU A 22 2.99 -7.05 -14.62
C GLU A 22 1.52 -6.69 -14.38
N GLU A 23 0.74 -7.60 -13.75
CA GLU A 23 -0.63 -7.32 -13.34
C GLU A 23 -0.69 -6.16 -12.35
N ALA A 24 0.19 -6.18 -11.34
CA ALA A 24 0.26 -5.10 -10.35
C ALA A 24 0.62 -3.76 -10.98
N SER A 25 1.57 -3.75 -11.92
CA SER A 25 1.98 -2.53 -12.64
C SER A 25 0.82 -1.94 -13.45
N ARG A 26 0.09 -2.77 -14.19
CA ARG A 26 -1.11 -2.32 -14.92
C ARG A 26 -2.15 -1.71 -13.98
N PHE A 27 -2.43 -2.37 -12.86
CA PHE A 27 -3.39 -1.85 -11.89
C PHE A 27 -2.94 -0.52 -11.29
N LEU A 28 -1.69 -0.41 -10.85
CA LEU A 28 -1.16 0.80 -10.23
C LEU A 28 -1.12 1.97 -11.22
N VAL A 29 -0.72 1.72 -12.47
CA VAL A 29 -0.60 2.78 -13.48
C VAL A 29 -1.95 3.11 -14.11
N ASP A 30 -2.67 2.11 -14.63
CA ASP A 30 -3.85 2.35 -15.48
C ASP A 30 -5.10 2.64 -14.65
N VAL A 31 -5.21 2.06 -13.43
CA VAL A 31 -6.38 2.23 -12.56
C VAL A 31 -6.12 3.28 -11.48
N LEU A 32 -5.02 3.18 -10.73
CA LEU A 32 -4.73 4.13 -9.64
C LEU A 32 -4.03 5.41 -10.10
N GLY A 33 -3.52 5.45 -11.34
CA GLY A 33 -2.83 6.63 -11.88
C GLY A 33 -1.45 6.89 -11.27
N CYS A 34 -0.79 5.84 -10.75
CA CYS A 34 0.57 5.96 -10.25
C CYS A 34 1.56 6.10 -11.41
N GLU A 35 2.62 6.87 -11.21
CA GLU A 35 3.72 7.01 -12.15
C GLU A 35 4.72 5.86 -11.94
N TYR A 36 4.98 5.07 -12.97
CA TYR A 36 6.09 4.11 -12.97
C TYR A 36 7.43 4.87 -13.00
N MET A 37 8.36 4.50 -12.13
CA MET A 37 9.65 5.17 -12.02
C MET A 37 10.79 4.36 -12.64
N TYR A 38 11.04 3.16 -12.12
CA TYR A 38 12.10 2.27 -12.60
C TYR A 38 11.97 0.84 -12.06
N THR A 39 12.72 -0.07 -12.67
CA THR A 39 12.86 -1.48 -12.26
C THR A 39 14.26 -1.77 -11.77
N LEU A 40 14.37 -2.67 -10.81
CA LEU A 40 15.61 -3.32 -10.40
C LEU A 40 15.43 -4.84 -10.41
N GLY A 41 16.56 -5.57 -10.48
CA GLY A 41 16.58 -7.03 -10.44
C GLY A 41 17.16 -7.64 -11.72
N PRO A 42 17.25 -8.98 -11.79
CA PRO A 42 16.98 -9.91 -10.69
C PRO A 42 18.07 -9.91 -9.62
N PHE A 43 17.70 -10.32 -8.39
CA PHE A 43 18.65 -10.48 -7.28
C PHE A 43 18.53 -11.89 -6.69
N ARG A 44 19.69 -12.52 -6.47
CA ARG A 44 19.85 -13.77 -5.74
C ARG A 44 21.29 -13.87 -5.22
N HIS A 45 21.50 -14.66 -4.19
CA HIS A 45 22.80 -14.98 -3.64
C HIS A 45 22.91 -16.49 -3.42
N ASP A 46 23.48 -17.22 -4.38
CA ASP A 46 23.50 -18.68 -4.40
C ASP A 46 24.49 -19.28 -3.38
N ASP A 47 25.54 -18.56 -3.00
CA ASP A 47 26.68 -19.07 -2.24
C ASP A 47 26.73 -18.58 -0.78
N SER A 48 25.65 -17.97 -0.28
CA SER A 48 25.62 -17.41 1.08
C SER A 48 24.21 -17.28 1.62
N ASP A 49 24.11 -17.06 2.93
CA ASP A 49 22.86 -16.76 3.62
C ASP A 49 22.43 -15.28 3.50
N TRP A 50 23.04 -14.51 2.60
CA TRP A 50 22.82 -13.09 2.45
C TRP A 50 21.34 -12.72 2.29
N MET A 51 20.59 -13.48 1.50
CA MET A 51 19.15 -13.26 1.29
C MET A 51 18.35 -13.35 2.60
N ARG A 52 18.69 -14.31 3.45
CA ARG A 52 18.06 -14.45 4.77
C ARG A 52 18.48 -13.37 5.73
N GLU A 53 19.78 -13.10 5.80
CA GLU A 53 20.37 -12.17 6.78
C GLU A 53 19.98 -10.71 6.53
N HIS A 54 19.81 -10.32 5.27
CA HIS A 54 19.54 -8.92 4.88
C HIS A 54 18.11 -8.67 4.46
N LEU A 55 17.43 -9.67 3.87
CA LEU A 55 16.08 -9.50 3.33
C LEU A 55 15.01 -10.30 4.10
N ASN A 56 15.43 -11.13 5.07
CA ASN A 56 14.53 -12.00 5.84
C ASN A 56 13.68 -12.93 4.96
N VAL A 57 14.27 -13.49 3.91
CA VAL A 57 13.65 -14.46 2.99
C VAL A 57 14.42 -15.79 3.00
N ASP A 58 13.85 -16.87 2.43
CA ASP A 58 14.61 -18.13 2.24
C ASP A 58 15.93 -17.83 1.50
N PRO A 59 17.08 -18.42 1.88
CA PRO A 59 18.36 -18.20 1.20
C PRO A 59 18.33 -18.48 -0.30
N ARG A 60 17.44 -19.38 -0.75
CA ARG A 60 17.25 -19.76 -2.16
C ARG A 60 16.20 -18.89 -2.88
N ALA A 61 15.64 -17.90 -2.19
CA ALA A 61 14.69 -16.98 -2.81
C ALA A 61 15.34 -16.20 -3.95
N VAL A 62 14.59 -15.99 -5.00
CA VAL A 62 14.96 -15.11 -6.11
C VAL A 62 13.98 -13.96 -6.12
N MET A 63 14.46 -12.75 -5.93
CA MET A 63 13.72 -11.55 -6.29
C MET A 63 13.83 -11.39 -7.80
N ARG A 64 12.77 -11.69 -8.52
CA ARG A 64 12.75 -11.61 -9.98
C ARG A 64 12.94 -10.20 -10.46
N GLU A 65 12.05 -9.33 -9.96
CA GLU A 65 12.05 -7.91 -10.24
C GLU A 65 11.43 -7.16 -9.07
N LEU A 66 11.74 -5.89 -8.97
CA LEU A 66 11.00 -4.92 -8.18
C LEU A 66 10.78 -3.65 -8.99
N HIS A 67 9.60 -3.08 -8.86
CA HIS A 67 9.22 -1.84 -9.52
C HIS A 67 8.95 -0.76 -8.49
N PHE A 68 9.39 0.46 -8.80
CA PHE A 68 9.06 1.66 -8.02
C PHE A 68 7.97 2.46 -8.71
N PHE A 69 6.97 2.89 -7.91
CA PHE A 69 5.86 3.71 -8.38
C PHE A 69 5.69 4.93 -7.47
N ARG A 70 5.43 6.08 -8.05
CA ARG A 70 5.00 7.27 -7.31
C ARG A 70 3.49 7.40 -7.41
N CYS A 71 2.80 7.46 -6.27
CA CYS A 71 1.35 7.54 -6.20
C CYS A 71 0.91 8.75 -5.38
N GLY A 72 -0.07 9.50 -5.88
CA GLY A 72 -0.69 10.59 -5.14
C GLY A 72 0.30 11.65 -4.61
N GLY A 73 1.22 12.12 -5.44
CA GLY A 73 2.19 13.14 -5.08
C GLY A 73 3.55 12.58 -4.69
N GLN A 74 3.82 12.31 -3.39
CA GLN A 74 5.16 11.88 -2.94
C GLN A 74 5.20 10.46 -2.36
N ALA A 75 4.06 9.78 -2.23
CA ALA A 75 4.07 8.40 -1.76
C ALA A 75 4.74 7.48 -2.78
N VAL A 76 5.66 6.64 -2.31
CA VAL A 76 6.36 5.69 -3.17
C VAL A 76 5.99 4.28 -2.76
N PHE A 77 5.67 3.44 -3.74
CA PHE A 77 5.52 2.00 -3.59
C PHE A 77 6.73 1.29 -4.18
N GLU A 78 7.28 0.35 -3.40
CA GLU A 78 8.31 -0.58 -3.81
C GLU A 78 7.66 -1.97 -3.92
N VAL A 79 7.40 -2.42 -5.14
CA VAL A 79 6.59 -3.61 -5.40
C VAL A 79 7.46 -4.73 -5.92
N PHE A 80 7.45 -5.87 -5.22
CA PHE A 80 8.34 -7.00 -5.48
C PHE A 80 7.61 -8.18 -6.10
N GLU A 81 8.31 -8.91 -6.97
CA GLU A 81 7.97 -10.28 -7.33
C GLU A 81 9.09 -11.22 -6.87
N TYR A 82 8.76 -12.11 -5.94
CA TYR A 82 9.66 -13.14 -5.43
C TYR A 82 9.25 -14.54 -5.87
N VAL A 83 10.23 -15.42 -5.99
CA VAL A 83 10.05 -16.87 -5.97
C VAL A 83 10.86 -17.42 -4.83
N ALA A 84 10.21 -18.07 -3.88
CA ALA A 84 10.86 -18.72 -2.75
C ALA A 84 10.23 -20.09 -2.47
N PRO A 85 11.03 -21.10 -2.03
CA PRO A 85 10.52 -22.45 -1.77
C PRO A 85 9.46 -22.54 -0.68
N ASP A 86 9.46 -21.58 0.26
CA ASP A 86 8.58 -21.47 1.40
C ASP A 86 7.57 -20.31 1.28
N GLN A 87 7.40 -19.78 0.07
CA GLN A 87 6.54 -18.63 -0.16
C GLN A 87 5.08 -18.92 0.21
N ARG A 88 4.52 -18.08 1.06
CA ARG A 88 3.08 -18.07 1.35
C ARG A 88 2.38 -17.21 0.30
N THR A 89 1.33 -17.77 -0.30
CA THR A 89 0.57 -17.10 -1.37
C THR A 89 -0.78 -16.56 -0.87
N GLU A 90 -1.19 -16.92 0.34
CA GLU A 90 -2.40 -16.39 0.96
C GLU A 90 -2.12 -15.04 1.62
N LEU A 91 -2.86 -14.02 1.22
CA LEU A 91 -2.79 -12.71 1.86
C LEU A 91 -3.51 -12.71 3.21
N PRO A 92 -2.93 -12.07 4.24
CA PRO A 92 -3.62 -11.93 5.51
C PRO A 92 -4.86 -11.02 5.34
N ARG A 93 -5.95 -11.37 6.02
CA ARG A 93 -7.08 -10.45 6.14
C ARG A 93 -6.68 -9.25 7.00
N ASN A 94 -7.39 -8.15 6.88
CA ASN A 94 -7.16 -6.94 7.69
C ASN A 94 -7.22 -7.22 9.22
N SER A 95 -7.87 -8.30 9.64
CA SER A 95 -7.97 -8.74 11.04
C SER A 95 -6.85 -9.69 11.50
N ASP A 96 -6.03 -10.20 10.60
CA ASP A 96 -4.97 -11.16 10.93
C ASP A 96 -3.69 -10.45 11.37
N ILE A 97 -2.82 -11.13 12.13
CA ILE A 97 -1.50 -10.60 12.44
C ILE A 97 -0.70 -10.42 11.14
N GLY A 98 -0.22 -9.21 10.90
CA GLY A 98 0.39 -8.81 9.62
C GLY A 98 -0.63 -8.27 8.60
N GLY A 99 -1.93 -8.32 8.91
CA GLY A 99 -2.96 -7.67 8.08
C GLY A 99 -2.74 -6.15 8.05
N HIS A 100 -2.86 -5.59 6.87
CA HIS A 100 -2.63 -4.16 6.63
C HIS A 100 -3.42 -3.68 5.42
N HIS A 101 -3.54 -2.39 5.31
CA HIS A 101 -4.06 -1.72 4.11
C HIS A 101 -3.31 -0.41 3.87
N VAL A 102 -3.38 0.08 2.65
CA VAL A 102 -2.86 1.39 2.27
C VAL A 102 -4.03 2.30 1.98
N ALA A 103 -4.09 3.45 2.67
CA ALA A 103 -5.14 4.44 2.48
C ALA A 103 -4.70 5.51 1.47
N LEU A 104 -5.55 5.75 0.47
CA LEU A 104 -5.40 6.77 -0.54
C LEU A 104 -6.44 7.87 -0.31
N TYR A 105 -5.98 9.11 -0.22
CA TYR A 105 -6.89 10.25 -0.12
C TYR A 105 -7.44 10.65 -1.47
N VAL A 106 -8.76 10.89 -1.53
CA VAL A 106 -9.46 11.42 -2.70
C VAL A 106 -10.34 12.60 -2.29
N ASP A 107 -10.48 13.58 -3.17
CA ASP A 107 -11.31 14.75 -2.89
C ASP A 107 -12.81 14.41 -2.89
N ASP A 108 -13.23 13.55 -3.83
CA ASP A 108 -14.62 13.08 -3.95
C ASP A 108 -14.67 11.55 -3.90
N LEU A 109 -15.13 11.03 -2.75
CA LEU A 109 -15.19 9.60 -2.51
C LEU A 109 -16.21 8.89 -3.40
N ASP A 110 -17.37 9.50 -3.67
CA ASP A 110 -18.44 8.87 -4.44
C ASP A 110 -18.04 8.73 -5.91
N VAL A 111 -17.40 9.76 -6.47
CA VAL A 111 -16.83 9.72 -7.83
C VAL A 111 -15.73 8.67 -7.93
N ALA A 112 -14.82 8.60 -6.95
CA ALA A 112 -13.74 7.63 -6.94
C ALA A 112 -14.24 6.18 -6.80
N VAL A 113 -15.27 5.93 -6.00
CA VAL A 113 -15.92 4.61 -5.87
C VAL A 113 -16.57 4.18 -7.17
N GLU A 114 -17.30 5.06 -7.83
CA GLU A 114 -17.91 4.77 -9.12
C GLU A 114 -16.86 4.48 -10.20
N TYR A 115 -15.77 5.24 -10.20
CA TYR A 115 -14.64 4.99 -11.08
C TYR A 115 -14.04 3.60 -10.86
N LEU A 116 -13.77 3.19 -9.62
CA LEU A 116 -13.24 1.85 -9.30
C LEU A 116 -14.20 0.76 -9.78
N ARG A 117 -15.50 0.88 -9.49
CA ARG A 117 -16.52 -0.08 -9.93
C ARG A 117 -16.60 -0.22 -11.45
N THR A 118 -16.57 0.90 -12.17
CA THR A 118 -16.59 0.95 -13.64
C THR A 118 -15.33 0.29 -14.24
N ASN A 119 -14.19 0.36 -13.55
CA ASN A 119 -12.96 -0.31 -13.94
C ASN A 119 -12.84 -1.76 -13.40
N GLY A 120 -13.94 -2.34 -12.91
CA GLY A 120 -13.99 -3.75 -12.49
C GLY A 120 -13.30 -4.04 -11.15
N VAL A 121 -12.97 -3.02 -10.37
CA VAL A 121 -12.33 -3.19 -9.06
C VAL A 121 -13.36 -3.59 -8.01
N THR A 122 -13.05 -4.57 -7.18
CA THR A 122 -13.90 -5.03 -6.08
C THR A 122 -13.87 -4.01 -4.94
N VAL A 123 -14.96 -3.25 -4.80
CA VAL A 123 -15.19 -2.34 -3.68
C VAL A 123 -15.97 -3.06 -2.58
N LEU A 124 -15.51 -2.97 -1.32
CA LEU A 124 -16.09 -3.68 -0.18
C LEU A 124 -17.21 -2.85 0.49
N GLY A 125 -18.43 -3.09 0.03
CA GLY A 125 -19.62 -2.40 0.54
C GLY A 125 -19.74 -0.96 0.05
N ASP A 126 -20.44 -0.13 0.84
CA ASP A 126 -20.66 1.28 0.55
C ASP A 126 -19.79 2.19 1.46
N PRO A 127 -19.51 3.43 1.02
CA PRO A 127 -18.78 4.38 1.84
C PRO A 127 -19.36 4.57 3.24
N THR A 128 -18.50 4.48 4.24
CA THR A 128 -18.84 4.60 5.66
C THR A 128 -18.33 5.94 6.22
N SER A 129 -19.11 6.55 7.11
CA SER A 129 -18.72 7.77 7.84
C SER A 129 -18.08 7.41 9.17
N SER A 130 -16.95 8.03 9.48
CA SER A 130 -16.27 7.91 10.77
C SER A 130 -16.99 8.73 11.85
N ARG A 131 -16.76 8.38 13.12
CA ARG A 131 -17.29 9.08 14.29
C ARG A 131 -16.17 9.51 15.24
N GLY A 132 -16.51 10.32 16.22
CA GLY A 132 -15.58 10.78 17.26
C GLY A 132 -14.45 11.64 16.68
N PRO A 133 -13.20 11.43 17.05
CA PRO A 133 -12.06 12.22 16.55
C PRO A 133 -11.91 12.24 15.04
N SER A 134 -12.34 11.17 14.37
CA SER A 134 -12.31 11.04 12.90
C SER A 134 -13.58 11.52 12.22
N GLU A 135 -14.54 12.11 12.93
CA GLU A 135 -15.75 12.68 12.33
C GLU A 135 -15.41 13.73 11.27
N GLY A 136 -16.09 13.64 10.12
CA GLY A 136 -15.80 14.40 8.90
C GLY A 136 -15.09 13.55 7.83
N GLN A 137 -14.55 12.39 8.22
CA GLN A 137 -13.98 11.43 7.27
C GLN A 137 -15.04 10.44 6.79
N ARG A 138 -15.05 10.16 5.48
CA ARG A 138 -15.69 9.01 4.86
C ARG A 138 -14.62 8.10 4.27
N TRP A 139 -14.90 6.79 4.23
CA TRP A 139 -13.94 5.81 3.76
C TRP A 139 -14.64 4.56 3.19
N VAL A 140 -13.91 3.80 2.37
CA VAL A 140 -14.32 2.50 1.85
C VAL A 140 -13.08 1.69 1.51
N TYR A 141 -13.14 0.37 1.71
CA TYR A 141 -12.10 -0.53 1.26
C TYR A 141 -12.34 -1.04 -0.15
N PHE A 142 -11.27 -1.38 -0.84
CA PHE A 142 -11.30 -2.09 -2.12
C PHE A 142 -10.11 -3.06 -2.22
N LEU A 143 -10.21 -4.01 -3.14
CA LEU A 143 -9.18 -5.02 -3.35
C LEU A 143 -8.48 -4.79 -4.69
N ALA A 144 -7.15 -4.82 -4.66
CA ALA A 144 -6.35 -4.96 -5.87
C ALA A 144 -6.63 -6.34 -6.53
N PRO A 145 -6.28 -6.54 -7.82
CA PRO A 145 -6.52 -7.80 -8.52
C PRO A 145 -5.97 -9.03 -7.80
N TRP A 146 -4.82 -8.90 -7.15
CA TRP A 146 -4.19 -9.97 -6.37
C TRP A 146 -4.73 -10.12 -4.95
N GLY A 147 -5.73 -9.30 -4.54
CA GLY A 147 -6.43 -9.41 -3.26
C GLY A 147 -5.89 -8.51 -2.14
N MET A 148 -4.83 -7.73 -2.35
CA MET A 148 -4.35 -6.76 -1.35
C MET A 148 -5.41 -5.70 -1.08
N GLN A 149 -5.61 -5.39 0.20
CA GLN A 149 -6.59 -4.41 0.62
C GLN A 149 -6.03 -2.99 0.57
N PHE A 150 -6.79 -2.11 -0.08
CA PHE A 150 -6.59 -0.67 -0.07
C PHE A 150 -7.81 0.02 0.54
N GLU A 151 -7.65 1.29 0.89
CA GLU A 151 -8.71 2.15 1.39
C GLU A 151 -8.77 3.45 0.59
N LEU A 152 -9.96 3.91 0.25
CA LEU A 152 -10.18 5.31 -0.11
C LEU A 152 -10.66 6.08 1.10
N VAL A 153 -10.08 7.25 1.34
CA VAL A 153 -10.50 8.19 2.39
C VAL A 153 -10.74 9.58 1.82
N SER A 154 -11.76 10.26 2.34
CA SER A 154 -12.06 11.65 1.98
C SER A 154 -12.52 12.42 3.20
N TYR A 155 -11.96 13.60 3.42
CA TYR A 155 -12.33 14.52 4.50
C TYR A 155 -12.03 15.98 4.10
N PRO A 156 -12.69 16.51 3.03
CA PRO A 156 -12.38 17.84 2.49
C PRO A 156 -12.63 18.99 3.50
N GLY A 157 -13.49 18.77 4.49
CA GLY A 157 -13.72 19.69 5.59
C GLY A 157 -12.85 19.46 6.84
N GLY A 158 -11.83 18.56 6.73
CA GLY A 158 -10.99 18.13 7.85
C GLY A 158 -11.71 17.21 8.82
N LYS A 159 -10.94 16.54 9.68
CA LYS A 159 -11.45 15.68 10.75
C LYS A 159 -11.72 16.49 12.02
N ALA A 160 -12.58 16.00 12.90
CA ALA A 160 -12.85 16.65 14.19
C ALA A 160 -11.58 16.82 15.04
N PHE A 161 -10.65 15.85 14.97
CA PHE A 161 -9.35 15.93 15.64
C PHE A 161 -8.52 17.13 15.16
N ASP A 162 -8.48 17.37 13.84
CA ASP A 162 -7.68 18.45 13.23
C ASP A 162 -8.27 19.84 13.51
N ARG A 163 -9.58 19.90 13.81
CA ARG A 163 -10.31 21.15 14.12
C ARG A 163 -10.24 21.54 15.59
N ARG A 164 -9.68 20.69 16.46
CA ARG A 164 -9.43 21.06 17.86
C ARG A 164 -8.30 22.06 17.90
N THR A 165 -8.59 23.27 18.30
CA THR A 165 -7.57 24.28 18.68
C THR A 165 -6.73 23.65 19.79
N PRO A 166 -5.37 23.71 19.74
CA PRO A 166 -4.57 23.30 20.87
C PRO A 166 -5.06 24.07 22.09
N GLU A 167 -5.43 23.36 23.16
CA GLU A 167 -5.66 23.99 24.45
C GLU A 167 -4.34 24.66 24.83
N SER A 168 -4.40 26.00 24.96
CA SER A 168 -3.29 26.88 25.34
C SER A 168 -2.87 26.67 26.79
#